data_7f3ef9f03882a5c017fa255f1ff13862
#
_entry.id   7f3ef9f03882a5c017fa255f1ff13862
#
_cell.length_a   1.000
_cell.length_b   1.000
_cell.length_c   1.000
_cell.angle_alpha   90.00
_cell.angle_beta   90.00
_cell.angle_gamma   90.00
#
_symmetry.space_group_name_H-M   'P 1'
#
loop_
_entity.id
_entity.type
_entity.pdbx_description
1 polymer ?
#
loop_
_entity_poly.entity_id
_entity_poly.type
_entity_poly.pdbx_seq_one_letter_code
_entity_poly.pdbx_strand_id
1 'polypeptide(L)'
;MNSTKQMTAGRVLFIAIVAALGGILFGYDTAVISGTTRIVADQFFLTELSKGWYVGCALIGSIIGVAVAGMLSDFLGRKKTMLISALMFSISAIGCAVSADFTQLVIFRIIGGFGIGVDSIVSPIYISEVSPAEKRGTLVSLYQLAITIGFLLAYLVNYLVLKGADLESADPALGTRMFNNEYWRGMLGMETIPDLLFLILIFFIPESPRWLEVRGQRKDNSEEWKALREPGILMAVLWGSLIAILGQFMGVNAVLYYGPEIFQNAGLSSEGSMFSTVLVGVVNMLTTVLALIIIDKVGRKQLVWWGVGGMIVCLLAIGTYFAWGSALHLGTGFLLTFFLLYVFCTAISISAVVFVLLSEMYPGRVRGLAMSIAGLALWVGTYLIGQLTPWMLQTLTPAGTFFLFAFMCLPYLYIMWKHIPETTGKTLEEIENYWKK
;
A
#
# COMPACT_ATOMS: atom_id res chain seq x y z
N MET A 1 -33.86 -11.78 23.68
CA MET A 1 -32.85 -11.55 24.74
C MET A 1 -31.83 -12.68 24.67
N ASN A 2 -30.77 -12.50 23.86
CA ASN A 2 -29.64 -13.43 23.86
C ASN A 2 -28.41 -12.62 24.27
N SER A 3 -27.83 -12.99 25.41
CA SER A 3 -26.64 -12.41 26.00
C SER A 3 -25.51 -12.41 24.98
N THR A 4 -25.19 -11.26 24.46
CA THR A 4 -23.87 -11.01 23.83
C THR A 4 -22.83 -11.31 24.91
N LYS A 5 -22.29 -12.53 24.91
CA LYS A 5 -21.11 -12.85 25.72
C LYS A 5 -20.04 -11.81 25.32
N GLN A 6 -19.78 -10.85 26.21
CA GLN A 6 -18.68 -9.91 26.03
C GLN A 6 -17.43 -10.74 25.79
N MET A 7 -16.85 -10.61 24.56
CA MET A 7 -15.61 -11.27 24.24
C MET A 7 -14.50 -10.73 25.16
N THR A 8 -13.70 -11.62 25.70
CA THR A 8 -12.54 -11.19 26.51
C THR A 8 -11.59 -10.33 25.67
N ALA A 9 -10.94 -9.36 26.31
CA ALA A 9 -9.99 -8.46 25.63
C ALA A 9 -8.91 -9.23 24.83
N GLY A 10 -8.43 -10.36 25.37
CA GLY A 10 -7.47 -11.22 24.68
C GLY A 10 -8.06 -11.87 23.41
N ARG A 11 -9.33 -12.26 23.41
CA ARG A 11 -9.99 -12.81 22.23
C ARG A 11 -10.21 -11.77 21.14
N VAL A 12 -10.58 -10.55 21.51
CA VAL A 12 -10.70 -9.43 20.56
C VAL A 12 -9.35 -9.11 19.95
N LEU A 13 -8.29 -9.05 20.74
CA LEU A 13 -6.93 -8.81 20.25
C LEU A 13 -6.48 -9.93 19.30
N PHE A 14 -6.71 -11.20 19.64
CA PHE A 14 -6.41 -12.32 18.74
C PHE A 14 -7.13 -12.20 17.40
N ILE A 15 -8.43 -11.91 17.41
CA ILE A 15 -9.24 -11.72 16.21
C ILE A 15 -8.69 -10.56 15.36
N ALA A 16 -8.35 -9.43 16.00
CA ALA A 16 -7.78 -8.26 15.31
C ALA A 16 -6.41 -8.57 14.70
N ILE A 17 -5.55 -9.33 15.40
CA ILE A 17 -4.24 -9.77 14.87
C ILE A 17 -4.43 -10.68 13.66
N VAL A 18 -5.33 -11.66 13.74
CA VAL A 18 -5.60 -12.55 12.59
C VAL A 18 -6.08 -11.76 11.39
N ALA A 19 -7.02 -10.83 11.56
CA ALA A 19 -7.46 -9.97 10.45
C ALA A 19 -6.36 -9.03 9.94
N ALA A 20 -5.47 -8.54 10.82
CA ALA A 20 -4.33 -7.70 10.45
C ALA A 20 -3.25 -8.47 9.65
N LEU A 21 -3.20 -9.82 9.73
CA LEU A 21 -2.28 -10.62 8.88
C LEU A 21 -2.54 -10.37 7.39
N GLY A 22 -3.80 -10.14 6.97
CA GLY A 22 -4.10 -9.70 5.61
C GLY A 22 -3.32 -8.44 5.21
N GLY A 23 -3.11 -7.50 6.15
CA GLY A 23 -2.23 -6.36 5.94
C GLY A 23 -0.76 -6.74 5.72
N ILE A 24 -0.24 -7.76 6.40
CA ILE A 24 1.12 -8.28 6.14
C ILE A 24 1.20 -8.83 4.71
N LEU A 25 0.21 -9.58 4.25
CA LEU A 25 0.17 -10.12 2.89
C LEU A 25 0.07 -9.02 1.85
N PHE A 26 -0.79 -8.04 2.06
CA PHE A 26 -0.84 -6.84 1.21
C PHE A 26 0.55 -6.17 1.10
N GLY A 27 1.21 -5.94 2.23
CA GLY A 27 2.54 -5.33 2.26
C GLY A 27 3.59 -6.19 1.55
N TYR A 28 3.56 -7.49 1.79
CA TYR A 28 4.51 -8.45 1.21
C TYR A 28 4.36 -8.52 -0.32
N ASP A 29 3.17 -8.85 -0.84
CA ASP A 29 2.93 -8.96 -2.29
C ASP A 29 3.25 -7.67 -3.04
N THR A 30 2.96 -6.53 -2.41
CA THR A 30 3.27 -5.21 -2.98
C THR A 30 4.77 -4.95 -3.03
N ALA A 31 5.54 -5.35 -2.02
CA ALA A 31 6.95 -5.02 -1.87
C ALA A 31 7.91 -6.05 -2.52
N VAL A 32 7.52 -7.33 -2.56
CA VAL A 32 8.35 -8.41 -3.12
C VAL A 32 8.74 -8.15 -4.57
N ILE A 33 7.87 -7.45 -5.31
CA ILE A 33 8.08 -7.09 -6.71
C ILE A 33 9.39 -6.33 -6.93
N SER A 34 9.82 -5.52 -5.96
CA SER A 34 11.03 -4.69 -6.05
C SER A 34 12.31 -5.54 -6.25
N GLY A 35 12.36 -6.72 -5.65
CA GLY A 35 13.49 -7.64 -5.78
C GLY A 35 13.47 -8.45 -7.06
N THR A 36 12.31 -8.61 -7.70
CA THR A 36 12.12 -9.49 -8.85
C THR A 36 12.11 -8.78 -10.18
N THR A 37 11.81 -7.46 -10.20
CA THR A 37 11.56 -6.69 -11.42
C THR A 37 12.68 -6.80 -12.44
N ARG A 38 13.92 -6.62 -12.02
CA ARG A 38 15.08 -6.63 -12.93
C ARG A 38 15.34 -8.02 -13.50
N ILE A 39 15.40 -9.05 -12.65
CA ILE A 39 15.70 -10.41 -13.12
C ILE A 39 14.59 -10.97 -14.02
N VAL A 40 13.32 -10.67 -13.72
CA VAL A 40 12.19 -11.04 -14.57
C VAL A 40 12.27 -10.30 -15.91
N ALA A 41 12.60 -9.00 -15.89
CA ALA A 41 12.77 -8.22 -17.11
C ALA A 41 13.90 -8.78 -18.00
N ASP A 42 15.03 -9.13 -17.41
CA ASP A 42 16.16 -9.72 -18.12
C ASP A 42 15.81 -11.12 -18.67
N GLN A 43 15.15 -11.97 -17.89
CA GLN A 43 14.79 -13.33 -18.29
C GLN A 43 13.75 -13.38 -19.42
N PHE A 44 12.76 -12.51 -19.39
CA PHE A 44 11.67 -12.45 -20.39
C PHE A 44 11.86 -11.36 -21.43
N PHE A 45 13.02 -10.70 -21.49
CA PHE A 45 13.36 -9.64 -22.44
C PHE A 45 12.31 -8.52 -22.50
N LEU A 46 11.90 -8.03 -21.31
CA LEU A 46 10.84 -7.04 -21.22
C LEU A 46 11.34 -5.64 -21.61
N THR A 47 10.49 -4.93 -22.35
CA THR A 47 10.65 -3.48 -22.54
C THR A 47 10.31 -2.73 -21.24
N GLU A 48 10.70 -1.44 -21.14
CA GLU A 48 10.38 -0.63 -19.95
C GLU A 48 8.86 -0.53 -19.68
N LEU A 49 8.03 -0.48 -20.74
CA LEU A 49 6.58 -0.51 -20.59
C LEU A 49 6.08 -1.87 -20.09
N SER A 50 6.66 -2.97 -20.59
CA SER A 50 6.31 -4.33 -20.14
C SER A 50 6.80 -4.59 -18.71
N LYS A 51 7.93 -4.00 -18.32
CA LYS A 51 8.43 -4.01 -16.94
C LYS A 51 7.48 -3.26 -16.01
N GLY A 52 7.01 -2.07 -16.42
CA GLY A 52 5.95 -1.34 -15.72
C GLY A 52 4.66 -2.16 -15.62
N TRP A 53 4.27 -2.87 -16.70
CA TRP A 53 3.11 -3.76 -16.67
C TRP A 53 3.27 -4.91 -15.68
N TYR A 54 4.45 -5.49 -15.56
CA TYR A 54 4.73 -6.53 -14.57
C TYR A 54 4.46 -6.06 -13.13
N VAL A 55 4.81 -4.82 -12.82
CA VAL A 55 4.47 -4.18 -11.53
C VAL A 55 2.99 -3.78 -11.48
N GLY A 56 2.48 -3.17 -12.54
CA GLY A 56 1.13 -2.59 -12.59
C GLY A 56 0.00 -3.62 -12.67
N CYS A 57 0.24 -4.82 -13.20
CA CYS A 57 -0.81 -5.81 -13.40
C CYS A 57 -1.51 -6.23 -12.08
N ALA A 58 -0.77 -6.39 -10.98
CA ALA A 58 -1.35 -6.66 -9.67
C ALA A 58 -2.20 -5.48 -9.18
N LEU A 59 -1.79 -4.24 -9.46
CA LEU A 59 -2.55 -3.05 -9.09
C LEU A 59 -3.89 -2.94 -9.84
N ILE A 60 -3.96 -3.41 -11.09
CA ILE A 60 -5.25 -3.57 -11.80
C ILE A 60 -6.13 -4.60 -11.09
N GLY A 61 -5.56 -5.74 -10.68
CA GLY A 61 -6.28 -6.70 -9.83
C GLY A 61 -6.84 -6.05 -8.58
N SER A 62 -6.03 -5.21 -7.91
CA SER A 62 -6.43 -4.51 -6.68
C SER A 62 -7.57 -3.50 -6.92
N ILE A 63 -7.53 -2.75 -8.02
CA ILE A 63 -8.63 -1.84 -8.40
C ILE A 63 -9.94 -2.61 -8.55
N ILE A 64 -9.91 -3.76 -9.25
CA ILE A 64 -11.10 -4.61 -9.42
C ILE A 64 -11.55 -5.16 -8.06
N GLY A 65 -10.62 -5.66 -7.25
CA GLY A 65 -10.88 -6.18 -5.92
C GLY A 65 -11.57 -5.16 -5.01
N VAL A 66 -11.04 -3.93 -4.92
CA VAL A 66 -11.63 -2.82 -4.16
C VAL A 66 -13.05 -2.50 -4.64
N ALA A 67 -13.26 -2.45 -5.95
CA ALA A 67 -14.57 -2.12 -6.54
C ALA A 67 -15.67 -3.11 -6.14
N VAL A 68 -15.32 -4.39 -5.95
CA VAL A 68 -16.30 -5.44 -5.61
C VAL A 68 -16.30 -5.83 -4.14
N ALA A 69 -15.29 -5.44 -3.36
CA ALA A 69 -15.09 -5.85 -1.97
C ALA A 69 -16.30 -5.58 -1.08
N GLY A 70 -16.90 -4.41 -1.20
CA GLY A 70 -18.08 -4.02 -0.43
C GLY A 70 -19.27 -4.96 -0.70
N MET A 71 -19.63 -5.17 -1.96
CA MET A 71 -20.72 -6.05 -2.36
C MET A 71 -20.46 -7.50 -1.91
N LEU A 72 -19.24 -7.98 -2.11
CA LEU A 72 -18.86 -9.34 -1.73
C LEU A 72 -18.95 -9.54 -0.20
N SER A 73 -18.45 -8.58 0.55
CA SER A 73 -18.45 -8.56 2.01
C SER A 73 -19.88 -8.45 2.59
N ASP A 74 -20.75 -7.68 1.97
CA ASP A 74 -22.15 -7.56 2.42
C ASP A 74 -22.96 -8.84 2.11
N PHE A 75 -22.68 -9.48 0.97
CA PHE A 75 -23.39 -10.69 0.56
C PHE A 75 -22.91 -11.96 1.28
N LEU A 76 -21.60 -12.21 1.33
CA LEU A 76 -21.00 -13.42 1.87
C LEU A 76 -20.68 -13.35 3.38
N GLY A 77 -20.51 -12.14 3.90
CA GLY A 77 -19.95 -11.88 5.24
C GLY A 77 -18.46 -11.58 5.21
N ARG A 78 -17.98 -11.02 6.31
CA ARG A 78 -16.59 -10.55 6.39
C ARG A 78 -15.61 -11.73 6.40
N LYS A 79 -15.86 -12.74 7.21
CA LYS A 79 -15.03 -13.94 7.33
C LYS A 79 -14.87 -14.69 6.01
N LYS A 80 -15.96 -14.94 5.29
CA LYS A 80 -15.90 -15.65 3.99
C LYS A 80 -15.18 -14.84 2.94
N THR A 81 -15.36 -13.53 2.94
CA THR A 81 -14.68 -12.64 1.99
C THR A 81 -13.19 -12.60 2.25
N MET A 82 -12.74 -12.54 3.52
CA MET A 82 -11.33 -12.68 3.90
C MET A 82 -10.76 -14.07 3.52
N LEU A 83 -11.58 -15.13 3.61
CA LEU A 83 -11.16 -16.45 3.15
C LEU A 83 -10.91 -16.49 1.63
N ILE A 84 -11.75 -15.83 0.84
CA ILE A 84 -11.56 -15.70 -0.60
C ILE A 84 -10.26 -14.94 -0.89
N SER A 85 -9.99 -13.81 -0.21
CA SER A 85 -8.72 -13.08 -0.42
C SER A 85 -7.51 -13.93 -0.05
N ALA A 86 -7.55 -14.66 1.08
CA ALA A 86 -6.48 -15.57 1.48
C ALA A 86 -6.21 -16.69 0.45
N LEU A 87 -7.28 -17.24 -0.16
CA LEU A 87 -7.14 -18.20 -1.26
C LEU A 87 -6.51 -17.57 -2.49
N MET A 88 -6.90 -16.33 -2.85
CA MET A 88 -6.33 -15.62 -4.00
C MET A 88 -4.83 -15.34 -3.79
N PHE A 89 -4.41 -14.95 -2.58
CA PHE A 89 -2.99 -14.79 -2.22
C PHE A 89 -2.23 -16.11 -2.41
N SER A 90 -2.70 -17.21 -1.79
CA SER A 90 -2.05 -18.51 -1.89
C SER A 90 -1.94 -19.01 -3.34
N ILE A 91 -3.00 -18.85 -4.15
CA ILE A 91 -3.00 -19.21 -5.57
C ILE A 91 -1.98 -18.35 -6.33
N SER A 92 -1.92 -17.05 -6.03
CA SER A 92 -0.98 -16.13 -6.66
C SER A 92 0.47 -16.51 -6.32
N ALA A 93 0.82 -16.64 -5.06
CA ALA A 93 2.18 -16.95 -4.62
C ALA A 93 2.69 -18.26 -5.23
N ILE A 94 1.90 -19.34 -5.13
CA ILE A 94 2.25 -20.64 -5.72
C ILE A 94 2.31 -20.53 -7.24
N GLY A 95 1.31 -19.92 -7.86
CA GLY A 95 1.23 -19.77 -9.32
C GLY A 95 2.40 -18.95 -9.88
N CYS A 96 2.77 -17.85 -9.24
CA CYS A 96 3.94 -17.06 -9.63
C CYS A 96 5.23 -17.87 -9.53
N ALA A 97 5.41 -18.64 -8.44
CA ALA A 97 6.61 -19.47 -8.25
C ALA A 97 6.78 -20.54 -9.33
N VAL A 98 5.69 -21.12 -9.85
CA VAL A 98 5.73 -22.21 -10.84
C VAL A 98 5.43 -21.75 -12.27
N SER A 99 5.15 -20.47 -12.51
CA SER A 99 4.80 -19.95 -13.83
C SER A 99 5.86 -20.28 -14.90
N ALA A 100 5.44 -20.79 -16.05
CA ALA A 100 6.35 -21.18 -17.13
C ALA A 100 6.73 -20.01 -18.04
N ASP A 101 5.86 -19.03 -18.16
CA ASP A 101 6.03 -17.89 -19.06
C ASP A 101 5.52 -16.59 -18.39
N PHE A 102 5.82 -15.46 -19.03
CA PHE A 102 5.46 -14.12 -18.52
C PHE A 102 3.95 -13.91 -18.44
N THR A 103 3.17 -14.50 -19.36
CA THR A 103 1.70 -14.35 -19.37
C THR A 103 1.08 -15.02 -18.15
N GLN A 104 1.53 -16.23 -17.82
CA GLN A 104 1.09 -16.94 -16.61
C GLN A 104 1.46 -16.15 -15.35
N LEU A 105 2.68 -15.63 -15.30
CA LEU A 105 3.14 -14.80 -14.19
C LEU A 105 2.23 -13.58 -13.98
N VAL A 106 1.89 -12.86 -15.06
CA VAL A 106 0.97 -11.72 -15.03
C VAL A 106 -0.43 -12.13 -14.54
N ILE A 107 -0.97 -13.25 -15.02
CA ILE A 107 -2.30 -13.74 -14.62
C ILE A 107 -2.32 -14.01 -13.10
N PHE A 108 -1.31 -14.71 -12.56
CA PHE A 108 -1.25 -14.97 -11.13
C PHE A 108 -1.05 -13.69 -10.31
N ARG A 109 -0.27 -12.74 -10.80
CA ARG A 109 -0.12 -11.41 -10.18
C ARG A 109 -1.46 -10.64 -10.14
N ILE A 110 -2.28 -10.69 -11.18
CA ILE A 110 -3.63 -10.08 -11.18
C ILE A 110 -4.53 -10.74 -10.13
N ILE A 111 -4.45 -12.08 -10.00
CA ILE A 111 -5.21 -12.82 -8.98
C ILE A 111 -4.80 -12.39 -7.56
N GLY A 112 -3.50 -12.29 -7.27
CA GLY A 112 -2.99 -11.77 -6.00
C GLY A 112 -3.45 -10.34 -5.74
N GLY A 113 -3.34 -9.49 -6.75
CA GLY A 113 -3.82 -8.12 -6.68
C GLY A 113 -5.32 -8.03 -6.35
N PHE A 114 -6.15 -8.89 -6.93
CA PHE A 114 -7.57 -8.96 -6.56
C PHE A 114 -7.73 -9.28 -5.06
N GLY A 115 -6.96 -10.22 -4.53
CA GLY A 115 -6.91 -10.53 -3.09
C GLY A 115 -6.54 -9.32 -2.26
N ILE A 116 -5.50 -8.56 -2.65
CA ILE A 116 -5.08 -7.30 -2.01
C ILE A 116 -6.25 -6.31 -1.96
N GLY A 117 -6.90 -6.07 -3.10
CA GLY A 117 -7.99 -5.12 -3.19
C GLY A 117 -9.16 -5.48 -2.28
N VAL A 118 -9.55 -6.74 -2.23
CA VAL A 118 -10.63 -7.23 -1.37
C VAL A 118 -10.23 -7.10 0.11
N ASP A 119 -9.04 -7.57 0.48
CA ASP A 119 -8.59 -7.58 1.87
C ASP A 119 -8.39 -6.18 2.44
N SER A 120 -7.87 -5.24 1.63
CA SER A 120 -7.64 -3.84 2.03
C SER A 120 -8.91 -3.11 2.50
N ILE A 121 -10.07 -3.59 2.09
CA ILE A 121 -11.37 -3.06 2.50
C ILE A 121 -11.96 -3.90 3.64
N VAL A 122 -11.95 -5.22 3.51
CA VAL A 122 -12.71 -6.11 4.39
C VAL A 122 -12.05 -6.29 5.75
N SER A 123 -10.74 -6.43 5.82
CA SER A 123 -10.02 -6.64 7.08
C SER A 123 -10.13 -5.45 8.04
N PRO A 124 -9.93 -4.18 7.63
CA PRO A 124 -10.19 -3.03 8.50
C PRO A 124 -11.64 -2.91 8.94
N ILE A 125 -12.60 -3.19 8.07
CA ILE A 125 -14.03 -3.21 8.42
C ILE A 125 -14.29 -4.26 9.51
N TYR A 126 -13.81 -5.49 9.30
CA TYR A 126 -13.98 -6.57 10.26
C TYR A 126 -13.36 -6.24 11.63
N ILE A 127 -12.12 -5.71 11.65
CA ILE A 127 -11.47 -5.26 12.89
C ILE A 127 -12.34 -4.21 13.58
N SER A 128 -12.87 -3.24 12.85
CA SER A 128 -13.70 -2.17 13.42
C SER A 128 -15.01 -2.68 14.02
N GLU A 129 -15.62 -3.72 13.41
CA GLU A 129 -16.89 -4.30 13.81
C GLU A 129 -16.78 -5.21 15.06
N VAL A 130 -15.61 -5.86 15.24
CA VAL A 130 -15.37 -6.72 16.43
C VAL A 130 -14.74 -5.97 17.60
N SER A 131 -14.28 -4.75 17.38
CA SER A 131 -13.53 -3.95 18.37
C SER A 131 -14.46 -3.15 19.27
N PRO A 132 -14.18 -3.08 20.60
CA PRO A 132 -14.82 -2.13 21.49
C PRO A 132 -14.59 -0.68 21.02
N ALA A 133 -15.58 0.19 21.26
CA ALA A 133 -15.54 1.58 20.78
C ALA A 133 -14.27 2.32 21.23
N GLU A 134 -13.83 2.12 22.47
CA GLU A 134 -12.68 2.80 23.08
C GLU A 134 -11.34 2.39 22.46
N LYS A 135 -11.24 1.18 21.89
CA LYS A 135 -9.99 0.63 21.32
C LYS A 135 -10.04 0.45 19.80
N ARG A 136 -11.15 0.81 19.17
CA ARG A 136 -11.37 0.58 17.73
C ARG A 136 -10.29 1.23 16.86
N GLY A 137 -9.96 2.50 17.09
CA GLY A 137 -8.93 3.20 16.35
C GLY A 137 -7.57 2.51 16.44
N THR A 138 -7.14 2.17 17.66
CA THR A 138 -5.87 1.45 17.89
C THR A 138 -5.84 0.09 17.21
N LEU A 139 -6.93 -0.68 17.27
CA LEU A 139 -6.98 -2.02 16.67
C LEU A 139 -7.01 -1.96 15.13
N VAL A 140 -7.73 -0.99 14.55
CA VAL A 140 -7.70 -0.77 13.09
C VAL A 140 -6.30 -0.30 12.63
N SER A 141 -5.61 0.50 13.44
CA SER A 141 -4.23 0.93 13.13
C SER A 141 -3.23 -0.24 13.09
N LEU A 142 -3.53 -1.38 13.72
CA LEU A 142 -2.71 -2.59 13.59
C LEU A 142 -2.66 -3.09 12.13
N TYR A 143 -3.72 -2.89 11.36
CA TYR A 143 -3.72 -3.25 9.94
C TYR A 143 -2.70 -2.41 9.14
N GLN A 144 -2.65 -1.10 9.39
CA GLN A 144 -1.65 -0.23 8.75
C GLN A 144 -0.22 -0.58 9.16
N LEU A 145 0.00 -0.88 10.43
CA LEU A 145 1.31 -1.35 10.91
C LEU A 145 1.67 -2.70 10.27
N ALA A 146 0.71 -3.61 10.14
CA ALA A 146 0.90 -4.90 9.50
C ALA A 146 1.36 -4.77 8.04
N ILE A 147 0.79 -3.81 7.27
CA ILE A 147 1.25 -3.52 5.91
C ILE A 147 2.75 -3.16 5.90
N THR A 148 3.20 -2.28 6.78
CA THR A 148 4.62 -1.87 6.81
C THR A 148 5.56 -2.99 7.29
N ILE A 149 5.08 -3.87 8.18
CA ILE A 149 5.78 -5.10 8.54
C ILE A 149 5.88 -6.02 7.31
N GLY A 150 4.82 -6.16 6.52
CA GLY A 150 4.81 -6.93 5.27
C GLY A 150 5.84 -6.42 4.27
N PHE A 151 5.95 -5.09 4.08
CA PHE A 151 7.01 -4.48 3.27
C PHE A 151 8.41 -4.87 3.75
N LEU A 152 8.66 -4.73 5.04
CA LEU A 152 9.96 -5.09 5.62
C LEU A 152 10.28 -6.57 5.44
N LEU A 153 9.30 -7.46 5.67
CA LEU A 153 9.48 -8.91 5.48
C LEU A 153 9.81 -9.25 4.03
N ALA A 154 9.10 -8.66 3.06
CA ALA A 154 9.38 -8.86 1.64
C ALA A 154 10.81 -8.42 1.27
N TYR A 155 11.22 -7.23 1.70
CA TYR A 155 12.58 -6.75 1.44
C TYR A 155 13.65 -7.63 2.09
N LEU A 156 13.39 -8.09 3.31
CA LEU A 156 14.30 -9.01 3.99
C LEU A 156 14.40 -10.36 3.26
N VAL A 157 13.27 -10.93 2.85
CA VAL A 157 13.24 -12.19 2.08
C VAL A 157 13.96 -12.02 0.75
N ASN A 158 13.70 -10.93 0.01
CA ASN A 158 14.40 -10.61 -1.24
C ASN A 158 15.94 -10.58 -1.03
N TYR A 159 16.39 -9.89 0.02
CA TYR A 159 17.82 -9.83 0.35
C TYR A 159 18.40 -11.19 0.71
N LEU A 160 17.73 -11.96 1.58
CA LEU A 160 18.21 -13.27 2.03
C LEU A 160 18.21 -14.31 0.90
N VAL A 161 17.19 -14.32 0.05
CA VAL A 161 17.12 -15.24 -1.10
C VAL A 161 18.22 -14.91 -2.10
N LEU A 162 18.45 -13.63 -2.44
CA LEU A 162 19.57 -13.25 -3.32
C LEU A 162 20.92 -13.62 -2.72
N LYS A 163 21.13 -13.37 -1.43
CA LYS A 163 22.40 -13.67 -0.75
C LYS A 163 22.71 -15.16 -0.70
N GLY A 164 21.67 -16.01 -0.59
CA GLY A 164 21.81 -17.47 -0.57
C GLY A 164 21.83 -18.12 -1.95
N ALA A 165 21.57 -17.37 -3.03
CA ALA A 165 21.45 -17.92 -4.38
C ALA A 165 22.81 -18.26 -4.99
N ASP A 166 22.94 -19.47 -5.52
CA ASP A 166 24.03 -19.86 -6.41
C ASP A 166 23.60 -19.58 -7.87
N LEU A 167 24.06 -18.44 -8.39
CA LEU A 167 23.69 -17.95 -9.72
C LEU A 167 24.32 -18.77 -10.86
N GLU A 168 25.35 -19.58 -10.57
CA GLU A 168 26.03 -20.42 -11.56
C GLU A 168 25.49 -21.87 -11.57
N SER A 169 24.56 -22.19 -10.68
CA SER A 169 23.97 -23.53 -10.59
C SER A 169 23.23 -23.90 -11.88
N ALA A 170 23.61 -25.02 -12.48
CA ALA A 170 22.99 -25.58 -13.67
C ALA A 170 21.93 -26.66 -13.37
N ASP A 171 21.60 -26.90 -12.11
CA ASP A 171 20.62 -27.92 -11.71
C ASP A 171 19.22 -27.58 -12.23
N PRO A 172 18.61 -28.42 -13.09
CA PRO A 172 17.29 -28.14 -13.67
C PRO A 172 16.11 -28.38 -12.71
N ALA A 173 16.34 -28.97 -11.53
CA ALA A 173 15.26 -29.20 -10.58
C ALA A 173 14.60 -27.91 -10.14
N LEU A 174 13.27 -27.85 -10.17
CA LEU A 174 12.52 -26.60 -9.86
C LEU A 174 12.89 -26.04 -8.49
N GLY A 175 13.04 -26.88 -7.47
CA GLY A 175 13.41 -26.46 -6.12
C GLY A 175 14.79 -25.79 -6.06
N THR A 176 15.77 -26.30 -6.81
CA THR A 176 17.10 -25.69 -6.92
C THR A 176 17.06 -24.39 -7.71
N ARG A 177 16.36 -24.38 -8.86
CA ARG A 177 16.20 -23.19 -9.69
C ARG A 177 15.52 -22.03 -8.96
N MET A 178 14.51 -22.30 -8.14
CA MET A 178 13.76 -21.30 -7.38
C MET A 178 14.62 -20.50 -6.40
N PHE A 179 15.73 -21.03 -5.93
CA PHE A 179 16.61 -20.37 -4.96
C PHE A 179 18.00 -20.07 -5.50
N ASN A 180 18.27 -20.39 -6.77
CA ASN A 180 19.54 -20.14 -7.43
C ASN A 180 19.36 -19.21 -8.64
N ASN A 181 19.47 -19.72 -9.86
CA ASN A 181 19.44 -18.92 -11.09
C ASN A 181 18.09 -18.24 -11.40
N GLU A 182 16.97 -18.78 -10.89
CA GLU A 182 15.64 -18.16 -11.00
C GLU A 182 15.10 -17.74 -9.62
N TYR A 183 15.96 -17.14 -8.80
CA TYR A 183 15.68 -16.82 -7.39
C TYR A 183 14.45 -15.88 -7.21
N TRP A 184 14.00 -15.18 -8.26
CA TRP A 184 12.75 -14.44 -8.23
C TRP A 184 11.53 -15.33 -7.92
N ARG A 185 11.58 -16.60 -8.32
CA ARG A 185 10.52 -17.58 -7.99
C ARG A 185 10.48 -17.86 -6.49
N GLY A 186 11.66 -17.99 -5.89
CA GLY A 186 11.77 -18.15 -4.44
C GLY A 186 11.25 -16.92 -3.68
N MET A 187 11.60 -15.73 -4.15
CA MET A 187 11.11 -14.47 -3.54
C MET A 187 9.58 -14.42 -3.53
N LEU A 188 8.93 -14.67 -4.69
CA LEU A 188 7.47 -14.69 -4.81
C LEU A 188 6.85 -15.89 -4.06
N GLY A 189 7.46 -17.06 -4.17
CA GLY A 189 6.95 -18.30 -3.56
C GLY A 189 7.01 -18.34 -2.04
N MET A 190 7.95 -17.62 -1.41
CA MET A 190 8.04 -17.54 0.06
C MET A 190 6.81 -16.87 0.70
N GLU A 191 6.05 -16.09 -0.04
CA GLU A 191 4.78 -15.53 0.39
C GLU A 191 3.75 -16.62 0.76
N THR A 192 3.84 -17.78 0.16
CA THR A 192 2.95 -18.93 0.46
C THR A 192 2.91 -19.26 1.96
N ILE A 193 4.02 -19.03 2.70
CA ILE A 193 4.08 -19.34 4.13
C ILE A 193 3.11 -18.47 4.94
N PRO A 194 3.18 -17.12 4.91
CA PRO A 194 2.23 -16.28 5.60
C PRO A 194 0.80 -16.37 5.01
N ASP A 195 0.64 -16.67 3.72
CA ASP A 195 -0.67 -16.88 3.09
C ASP A 195 -1.41 -18.06 3.70
N LEU A 196 -0.74 -19.22 3.78
CA LEU A 196 -1.32 -20.43 4.38
C LEU A 196 -1.59 -20.23 5.88
N LEU A 197 -0.70 -19.50 6.58
CA LEU A 197 -0.94 -19.15 7.98
C LEU A 197 -2.22 -18.31 8.12
N PHE A 198 -2.41 -17.29 7.32
CA PHE A 198 -3.62 -16.47 7.31
C PHE A 198 -4.85 -17.30 6.97
N LEU A 199 -4.78 -18.11 5.91
CA LEU A 199 -5.85 -19.01 5.48
C LEU A 199 -6.31 -19.93 6.61
N ILE A 200 -5.37 -20.54 7.34
CA ILE A 200 -5.66 -21.44 8.47
C ILE A 200 -6.27 -20.64 9.63
N LEU A 201 -5.69 -19.51 9.99
CA LEU A 201 -6.13 -18.73 11.15
C LEU A 201 -7.52 -18.11 10.99
N ILE A 202 -7.95 -17.79 9.76
CA ILE A 202 -9.32 -17.31 9.49
C ILE A 202 -10.38 -18.32 9.94
N PHE A 203 -10.11 -19.62 9.93
CA PHE A 203 -11.09 -20.62 10.41
C PHE A 203 -11.40 -20.47 11.89
N PHE A 204 -10.46 -19.97 12.70
CA PHE A 204 -10.60 -19.84 14.16
C PHE A 204 -11.27 -18.54 14.60
N ILE A 205 -11.48 -17.57 13.72
CA ILE A 205 -12.20 -16.34 14.03
C ILE A 205 -13.69 -16.46 13.71
N PRO A 206 -14.60 -15.81 14.48
CA PRO A 206 -16.04 -15.81 14.21
C PRO A 206 -16.39 -14.92 13.02
N GLU A 207 -17.63 -15.00 12.55
CA GLU A 207 -18.17 -13.98 11.63
C GLU A 207 -18.46 -12.68 12.41
N SER A 208 -18.49 -11.54 11.67
CA SER A 208 -18.79 -10.24 12.28
C SER A 208 -20.15 -10.22 12.97
N PRO A 209 -20.22 -9.85 14.27
CA PRO A 209 -21.47 -9.70 14.97
C PRO A 209 -22.41 -8.69 14.32
N ARG A 210 -21.86 -7.55 13.88
CA ARG A 210 -22.62 -6.49 13.22
C ARG A 210 -23.19 -6.94 11.87
N TRP A 211 -22.43 -7.71 11.10
CA TRP A 211 -22.94 -8.25 9.85
C TRP A 211 -24.08 -9.25 10.09
N LEU A 212 -23.99 -10.09 11.12
CA LEU A 212 -25.05 -11.04 11.47
C LEU A 212 -26.37 -10.34 11.86
N GLU A 213 -26.28 -9.16 12.50
CA GLU A 213 -27.45 -8.35 12.89
C GLU A 213 -28.16 -7.72 11.69
N VAL A 214 -27.40 -7.27 10.66
CA VAL A 214 -27.95 -6.57 9.48
C VAL A 214 -28.14 -7.50 8.27
N ARG A 215 -27.80 -8.77 8.41
CA ARG A 215 -27.90 -9.75 7.32
C ARG A 215 -29.34 -9.86 6.81
N GLY A 216 -29.50 -9.68 5.50
CA GLY A 216 -30.80 -9.72 4.83
C GLY A 216 -31.53 -8.37 4.75
N GLN A 217 -31.02 -7.32 5.39
CA GLN A 217 -31.49 -5.96 5.16
C GLN A 217 -30.91 -5.43 3.86
N ARG A 218 -31.76 -5.14 2.88
CA ARG A 218 -31.33 -4.56 1.61
C ARG A 218 -31.01 -3.09 1.86
N LYS A 219 -29.72 -2.73 1.75
CA LYS A 219 -29.31 -1.33 1.85
C LYS A 219 -29.71 -0.62 0.56
N ASP A 220 -30.62 0.33 0.65
CA ASP A 220 -30.94 1.23 -0.46
C ASP A 220 -29.89 2.34 -0.54
N ASN A 221 -28.96 2.19 -1.45
CA ASN A 221 -27.91 3.17 -1.66
C ASN A 221 -28.35 4.36 -2.52
N SER A 222 -29.61 4.39 -2.99
CA SER A 222 -30.11 5.46 -3.87
C SER A 222 -30.05 6.83 -3.21
N GLU A 223 -30.30 6.92 -1.93
CA GLU A 223 -30.22 8.16 -1.14
C GLU A 223 -28.78 8.65 -0.96
N GLU A 224 -27.82 7.73 -0.77
CA GLU A 224 -26.40 8.06 -0.69
C GLU A 224 -25.90 8.67 -2.03
N TRP A 225 -26.30 8.08 -3.17
CA TRP A 225 -25.96 8.61 -4.50
C TRP A 225 -26.62 9.97 -4.81
N LYS A 226 -27.83 10.20 -4.32
CA LYS A 226 -28.49 11.52 -4.43
C LYS A 226 -27.76 12.57 -3.60
N ALA A 227 -27.46 12.25 -2.34
CA ALA A 227 -26.75 13.15 -1.45
C ALA A 227 -25.33 13.48 -1.95
N LEU A 228 -24.64 12.54 -2.61
CA LEU A 228 -23.32 12.77 -3.22
C LEU A 228 -23.34 13.91 -4.27
N ARG A 229 -24.48 14.13 -4.93
CA ARG A 229 -24.63 15.18 -5.95
C ARG A 229 -24.86 16.56 -5.37
N GLU A 230 -25.03 16.70 -4.06
CA GLU A 230 -25.11 18.02 -3.42
C GLU A 230 -23.78 18.77 -3.62
N PRO A 231 -23.80 20.04 -4.06
CA PRO A 231 -22.58 20.74 -4.50
C PRO A 231 -21.44 20.73 -3.47
N GLY A 232 -21.74 20.93 -2.19
CA GLY A 232 -20.73 20.91 -1.13
C GLY A 232 -20.11 19.51 -0.92
N ILE A 233 -20.93 18.47 -0.94
CA ILE A 233 -20.48 17.09 -0.77
C ILE A 233 -19.66 16.64 -1.99
N LEU A 234 -20.15 16.96 -3.19
CA LEU A 234 -19.41 16.66 -4.43
C LEU A 234 -18.05 17.34 -4.43
N MET A 235 -17.96 18.61 -3.97
CA MET A 235 -16.68 19.30 -3.86
C MET A 235 -15.73 18.64 -2.87
N ALA A 236 -16.23 18.21 -1.70
CA ALA A 236 -15.43 17.46 -0.74
C ALA A 236 -14.87 16.16 -1.34
N VAL A 237 -15.68 15.41 -2.08
CA VAL A 237 -15.27 14.15 -2.74
C VAL A 237 -14.27 14.43 -3.86
N LEU A 238 -14.46 15.47 -4.66
CA LEU A 238 -13.49 15.85 -5.71
C LEU A 238 -12.13 16.23 -5.12
N TRP A 239 -12.09 17.09 -4.09
CA TRP A 239 -10.83 17.46 -3.43
C TRP A 239 -10.18 16.27 -2.73
N GLY A 240 -10.97 15.44 -2.04
CA GLY A 240 -10.45 14.21 -1.41
C GLY A 240 -9.87 13.22 -2.42
N SER A 241 -10.55 13.01 -3.54
CA SER A 241 -10.03 12.15 -4.62
C SER A 241 -8.77 12.73 -5.25
N LEU A 242 -8.72 14.06 -5.41
CA LEU A 242 -7.56 14.73 -6.00
C LEU A 242 -6.32 14.65 -5.10
N ILE A 243 -6.46 14.83 -3.79
CA ILE A 243 -5.34 14.61 -2.87
C ILE A 243 -4.93 13.14 -2.78
N ALA A 244 -5.88 12.21 -2.89
CA ALA A 244 -5.58 10.78 -2.89
C ALA A 244 -4.71 10.37 -4.11
N ILE A 245 -5.05 10.85 -5.31
CA ILE A 245 -4.28 10.55 -6.54
C ILE A 245 -2.96 11.33 -6.60
N LEU A 246 -2.96 12.63 -6.26
CA LEU A 246 -1.74 13.44 -6.25
C LEU A 246 -0.72 12.95 -5.22
N GLY A 247 -1.19 12.42 -4.08
CA GLY A 247 -0.34 11.78 -3.09
C GLY A 247 0.51 10.65 -3.69
N GLN A 248 0.00 9.92 -4.66
CA GLN A 248 0.74 8.86 -5.35
C GLN A 248 1.77 9.43 -6.33
N PHE A 249 1.48 10.56 -6.97
CA PHE A 249 2.37 11.20 -7.96
C PHE A 249 3.62 11.85 -7.35
N MET A 250 3.72 11.90 -6.03
CA MET A 250 4.94 12.32 -5.33
C MET A 250 6.04 11.23 -5.29
N GLY A 251 5.80 10.06 -5.89
CA GLY A 251 6.83 9.05 -6.13
C GLY A 251 7.02 8.01 -5.02
N VAL A 252 6.13 7.95 -4.04
CA VAL A 252 6.24 6.99 -2.91
C VAL A 252 6.37 5.56 -3.42
N ASN A 253 5.44 5.15 -4.29
CA ASN A 253 5.42 3.79 -4.82
C ASN A 253 6.55 3.54 -5.83
N ALA A 254 7.05 4.57 -6.52
CA ALA A 254 8.24 4.46 -7.35
C ALA A 254 9.46 4.04 -6.51
N VAL A 255 9.64 4.66 -5.35
CA VAL A 255 10.72 4.32 -4.40
C VAL A 255 10.55 2.92 -3.84
N LEU A 256 9.34 2.53 -3.45
CA LEU A 256 9.07 1.23 -2.82
C LEU A 256 9.16 0.07 -3.82
N TYR A 257 8.74 0.25 -5.08
CA TYR A 257 8.74 -0.82 -6.09
C TYR A 257 10.05 -0.93 -6.86
N TYR A 258 10.75 0.17 -7.06
CA TYR A 258 11.96 0.23 -7.89
C TYR A 258 13.22 0.61 -7.09
N GLY A 259 13.16 0.60 -5.76
CA GLY A 259 14.27 0.97 -4.88
C GLY A 259 15.59 0.27 -5.24
N PRO A 260 15.64 -1.09 -5.31
CA PRO A 260 16.86 -1.80 -5.67
C PRO A 260 17.41 -1.38 -7.04
N GLU A 261 16.55 -1.18 -8.05
CA GLU A 261 16.95 -0.74 -9.38
C GLU A 261 17.54 0.68 -9.37
N ILE A 262 16.91 1.59 -8.63
CA ILE A 262 17.40 2.97 -8.49
C ILE A 262 18.78 2.98 -7.81
N PHE A 263 18.98 2.17 -6.76
CA PHE A 263 20.26 2.04 -6.09
C PHE A 263 21.33 1.40 -6.98
N GLN A 264 20.98 0.41 -7.81
CA GLN A 264 21.92 -0.17 -8.78
C GLN A 264 22.30 0.84 -9.86
N ASN A 265 21.37 1.65 -10.35
CA ASN A 265 21.65 2.74 -11.28
C ASN A 265 22.57 3.82 -10.67
N ALA A 266 22.62 3.92 -9.35
CA ALA A 266 23.54 4.78 -8.60
C ALA A 266 24.92 4.12 -8.37
N GLY A 267 25.14 2.89 -8.84
CA GLY A 267 26.40 2.17 -8.75
C GLY A 267 26.56 1.22 -7.57
N LEU A 268 25.49 0.92 -6.82
CA LEU A 268 25.55 -0.12 -5.79
C LEU A 268 25.48 -1.52 -6.44
N SER A 269 26.12 -2.49 -5.80
CA SER A 269 25.96 -3.90 -6.16
C SER A 269 24.53 -4.38 -5.96
N SER A 270 24.12 -5.48 -6.57
CA SER A 270 22.79 -6.06 -6.39
C SER A 270 22.51 -6.36 -4.91
N GLU A 271 23.47 -6.94 -4.19
CA GLU A 271 23.34 -7.22 -2.76
C GLU A 271 23.23 -5.93 -1.94
N GLY A 272 24.09 -4.94 -2.19
CA GLY A 272 24.05 -3.64 -1.51
C GLY A 272 22.75 -2.88 -1.76
N SER A 273 22.17 -2.99 -2.95
CA SER A 273 20.90 -2.37 -3.32
C SER A 273 19.72 -3.01 -2.59
N MET A 274 19.70 -4.34 -2.51
CA MET A 274 18.68 -5.08 -1.74
C MET A 274 18.78 -4.77 -0.24
N PHE A 275 20.00 -4.75 0.31
CA PHE A 275 20.21 -4.38 1.71
C PHE A 275 19.75 -2.94 2.01
N SER A 276 20.06 -1.99 1.12
CA SER A 276 19.58 -0.60 1.25
C SER A 276 18.06 -0.53 1.26
N THR A 277 17.40 -1.38 0.49
CA THR A 277 15.93 -1.47 0.48
C THR A 277 15.37 -2.07 1.79
N VAL A 278 16.09 -2.99 2.44
CA VAL A 278 15.73 -3.44 3.80
C VAL A 278 15.75 -2.26 4.78
N LEU A 279 16.77 -1.39 4.71
CA LEU A 279 16.84 -0.18 5.55
C LEU A 279 15.64 0.76 5.29
N VAL A 280 15.23 0.91 4.02
CA VAL A 280 14.00 1.64 3.66
C VAL A 280 12.78 1.03 4.37
N GLY A 281 12.64 -0.29 4.36
CA GLY A 281 11.56 -1.00 5.07
C GLY A 281 11.57 -0.77 6.58
N VAL A 282 12.76 -0.82 7.20
CA VAL A 282 12.93 -0.55 8.64
C VAL A 282 12.49 0.88 8.99
N VAL A 283 12.97 1.87 8.24
CA VAL A 283 12.59 3.28 8.46
C VAL A 283 11.09 3.46 8.26
N ASN A 284 10.50 2.88 7.21
CA ASN A 284 9.07 2.96 6.95
C ASN A 284 8.24 2.39 8.12
N MET A 285 8.60 1.21 8.63
CA MET A 285 7.91 0.58 9.76
C MET A 285 8.05 1.41 11.05
N LEU A 286 9.27 1.81 11.42
CA LEU A 286 9.51 2.57 12.65
C LEU A 286 8.82 3.94 12.60
N THR A 287 8.86 4.60 11.44
CA THR A 287 8.18 5.89 11.26
C THR A 287 6.66 5.74 11.31
N THR A 288 6.11 4.64 10.79
CA THR A 288 4.66 4.36 10.92
C THR A 288 4.25 4.23 12.38
N VAL A 289 5.04 3.52 13.21
CA VAL A 289 4.78 3.46 14.66
C VAL A 289 4.80 4.87 15.28
N LEU A 290 5.80 5.68 14.94
CA LEU A 290 5.89 7.06 15.42
C LEU A 290 4.69 7.89 14.96
N ALA A 291 4.29 7.78 13.71
CA ALA A 291 3.16 8.51 13.14
C ALA A 291 1.84 8.21 13.89
N LEU A 292 1.59 6.94 14.23
CA LEU A 292 0.40 6.55 15.00
C LEU A 292 0.36 7.17 16.40
N ILE A 293 1.51 7.48 16.98
CA ILE A 293 1.60 8.12 18.32
C ILE A 293 1.35 9.63 18.25
N ILE A 294 1.78 10.28 17.16
CA ILE A 294 1.81 11.75 17.10
C ILE A 294 0.68 12.37 16.29
N ILE A 295 -0.02 11.61 15.45
CA ILE A 295 -1.03 12.12 14.52
C ILE A 295 -2.15 12.90 15.22
N ASP A 296 -2.57 12.46 16.40
CA ASP A 296 -3.63 13.13 17.17
C ASP A 296 -3.14 14.34 17.96
N LYS A 297 -1.81 14.47 18.16
CA LYS A 297 -1.21 15.56 18.93
C LYS A 297 -0.80 16.76 18.09
N VAL A 298 -0.28 16.50 16.87
CA VAL A 298 0.29 17.55 16.01
C VAL A 298 -0.76 18.15 15.08
N GLY A 299 -1.73 17.34 14.64
CA GLY A 299 -2.73 17.77 13.65
C GLY A 299 -2.40 17.29 12.23
N ARG A 300 -3.49 17.03 11.47
CA ARG A 300 -3.39 16.39 10.16
C ARG A 300 -2.70 17.30 9.15
N LYS A 301 -3.13 18.52 9.09
CA LYS A 301 -2.64 19.51 8.11
C LYS A 301 -1.18 19.89 8.37
N GLN A 302 -0.83 20.03 9.64
CA GLN A 302 0.54 20.37 10.04
C GLN A 302 1.53 19.26 9.75
N LEU A 303 1.16 17.99 10.01
CA LEU A 303 2.00 16.83 9.66
C LEU A 303 2.24 16.75 8.14
N VAL A 304 1.21 17.01 7.34
CA VAL A 304 1.35 17.06 5.88
C VAL A 304 2.30 18.18 5.44
N TRP A 305 2.19 19.37 6.02
CA TRP A 305 3.09 20.48 5.68
C TRP A 305 4.56 20.16 5.93
N TRP A 306 4.88 19.67 7.13
CA TRP A 306 6.25 19.30 7.48
C TRP A 306 6.77 18.13 6.66
N GLY A 307 5.93 17.09 6.50
CA GLY A 307 6.34 15.89 5.76
C GLY A 307 6.53 16.16 4.28
N VAL A 308 5.55 16.78 3.60
CA VAL A 308 5.67 17.05 2.16
C VAL A 308 6.75 18.10 1.87
N GLY A 309 6.91 19.10 2.74
CA GLY A 309 8.04 20.03 2.67
C GLY A 309 9.40 19.32 2.74
N GLY A 310 9.55 18.38 3.67
CA GLY A 310 10.73 17.53 3.77
C GLY A 310 10.91 16.62 2.54
N MET A 311 9.82 16.08 1.99
CA MET A 311 9.86 15.28 0.75
C MET A 311 10.41 16.09 -0.42
N ILE A 312 9.97 17.34 -0.60
CA ILE A 312 10.49 18.23 -1.66
C ILE A 312 12.00 18.36 -1.54
N VAL A 313 12.51 18.67 -0.35
CA VAL A 313 13.96 18.80 -0.12
C VAL A 313 14.70 17.51 -0.47
N CYS A 314 14.18 16.35 -0.01
CA CYS A 314 14.79 15.07 -0.28
C CYS A 314 14.76 14.71 -1.77
N LEU A 315 13.64 14.93 -2.46
CA LEU A 315 13.50 14.65 -3.90
C LEU A 315 14.42 15.54 -4.74
N LEU A 316 14.56 16.81 -4.38
CA LEU A 316 15.51 17.71 -5.02
C LEU A 316 16.97 17.27 -4.77
N ALA A 317 17.31 16.82 -3.56
CA ALA A 317 18.64 16.29 -3.26
C ALA A 317 18.94 15.01 -4.05
N ILE A 318 17.97 14.07 -4.15
CA ILE A 318 18.09 12.84 -4.94
C ILE A 318 18.23 13.18 -6.44
N GLY A 319 17.40 14.08 -6.97
CA GLY A 319 17.50 14.55 -8.35
C GLY A 319 18.86 15.20 -8.64
N THR A 320 19.37 16.00 -7.71
CA THR A 320 20.70 16.64 -7.80
C THR A 320 21.81 15.59 -7.80
N TYR A 321 21.71 14.54 -6.99
CA TYR A 321 22.66 13.44 -7.00
C TYR A 321 22.76 12.78 -8.40
N PHE A 322 21.64 12.49 -9.03
CA PHE A 322 21.64 11.89 -10.37
C PHE A 322 22.06 12.85 -11.49
N ALA A 323 21.80 14.16 -11.32
CA ALA A 323 22.19 15.16 -12.33
C ALA A 323 23.67 15.57 -12.25
N TRP A 324 24.18 15.80 -11.06
CA TRP A 324 25.49 16.40 -10.82
C TRP A 324 26.33 15.68 -9.75
N GLY A 325 25.93 14.49 -9.31
CA GLY A 325 26.60 13.78 -8.21
C GLY A 325 28.08 13.50 -8.47
N SER A 326 28.46 13.13 -9.70
CA SER A 326 29.86 12.94 -10.09
C SER A 326 30.67 14.25 -10.05
N ALA A 327 30.08 15.35 -10.51
CA ALA A 327 30.73 16.66 -10.50
C ALA A 327 30.88 17.22 -9.08
N LEU A 328 29.96 16.89 -8.20
CA LEU A 328 29.95 17.30 -6.80
C LEU A 328 30.63 16.29 -5.86
N HIS A 329 31.20 15.21 -6.40
CA HIS A 329 31.83 14.12 -5.65
C HIS A 329 30.92 13.51 -4.56
N LEU A 330 29.61 13.41 -4.83
CA LEU A 330 28.64 12.85 -3.89
C LEU A 330 28.70 11.32 -3.91
N GLY A 331 28.93 10.71 -2.76
CA GLY A 331 28.93 9.26 -2.60
C GLY A 331 27.52 8.66 -2.53
N THR A 332 27.41 7.35 -2.72
CA THR A 332 26.12 6.60 -2.61
C THR A 332 25.48 6.72 -1.23
N GLY A 333 26.26 6.97 -0.17
CA GLY A 333 25.76 7.27 1.16
C GLY A 333 24.89 8.53 1.23
N PHE A 334 25.19 9.55 0.41
CA PHE A 334 24.33 10.74 0.27
C PHE A 334 22.95 10.33 -0.27
N LEU A 335 22.93 9.57 -1.36
CA LEU A 335 21.69 9.09 -1.97
C LEU A 335 20.86 8.30 -0.94
N LEU A 336 21.46 7.31 -0.27
CA LEU A 336 20.78 6.48 0.70
C LEU A 336 20.20 7.33 1.85
N THR A 337 20.95 8.29 2.36
CA THR A 337 20.49 9.18 3.43
C THR A 337 19.23 9.94 3.03
N PHE A 338 19.21 10.57 1.85
CA PHE A 338 18.05 11.31 1.39
C PHE A 338 16.88 10.41 0.99
N PHE A 339 17.14 9.17 0.55
CA PHE A 339 16.09 8.16 0.36
C PHE A 339 15.41 7.79 1.69
N LEU A 340 16.20 7.50 2.72
CA LEU A 340 15.66 7.17 4.06
C LEU A 340 14.89 8.35 4.66
N LEU A 341 15.40 9.57 4.52
CA LEU A 341 14.71 10.79 4.95
C LEU A 341 13.41 11.03 4.16
N TYR A 342 13.41 10.76 2.86
CA TYR A 342 12.21 10.84 2.04
C TYR A 342 11.14 9.86 2.53
N VAL A 343 11.51 8.60 2.79
CA VAL A 343 10.59 7.59 3.31
C VAL A 343 10.08 7.96 4.70
N PHE A 344 10.94 8.49 5.55
CA PHE A 344 10.54 9.04 6.85
C PHE A 344 9.50 10.15 6.71
N CYS A 345 9.77 11.16 5.88
CA CYS A 345 8.85 12.27 5.62
C CYS A 345 7.51 11.79 5.07
N THR A 346 7.52 10.79 4.17
CA THR A 346 6.32 10.20 3.58
C THR A 346 5.50 9.43 4.62
N ALA A 347 6.15 8.54 5.37
CA ALA A 347 5.48 7.66 6.32
C ALA A 347 4.83 8.45 7.48
N ILE A 348 5.51 9.52 7.95
CA ILE A 348 4.99 10.35 9.05
C ILE A 348 3.85 11.28 8.60
N SER A 349 3.72 11.55 7.31
CA SER A 349 2.74 12.51 6.77
C SER A 349 1.68 11.82 5.93
N ILE A 350 1.91 11.67 4.64
CA ILE A 350 0.88 11.25 3.68
C ILE A 350 0.35 9.86 4.00
N SER A 351 1.24 8.89 4.26
CA SER A 351 0.83 7.50 4.50
C SER A 351 -0.02 7.35 5.76
N ALA A 352 0.26 8.12 6.80
CA ALA A 352 -0.50 8.09 8.04
C ALA A 352 -1.77 8.93 7.99
N VAL A 353 -1.73 10.08 7.29
CA VAL A 353 -2.76 11.11 7.40
C VAL A 353 -3.88 10.93 6.37
N VAL A 354 -3.58 10.45 5.14
CA VAL A 354 -4.53 10.52 4.03
C VAL A 354 -5.88 9.86 4.33
N PHE A 355 -5.88 8.63 4.82
CA PHE A 355 -7.14 7.92 5.11
C PHE A 355 -7.89 8.49 6.29
N VAL A 356 -7.17 8.97 7.32
CA VAL A 356 -7.78 9.63 8.48
C VAL A 356 -8.45 10.92 8.03
N LEU A 357 -7.74 11.77 7.29
CA LEU A 357 -8.25 13.02 6.76
C LEU A 357 -9.48 12.81 5.87
N LEU A 358 -9.42 11.86 4.93
CA LEU A 358 -10.55 11.53 4.06
C LEU A 358 -11.77 11.07 4.87
N SER A 359 -11.58 10.25 5.90
CA SER A 359 -12.68 9.78 6.74
C SER A 359 -13.32 10.88 7.59
N GLU A 360 -12.53 11.87 8.00
CA GLU A 360 -12.98 13.02 8.81
C GLU A 360 -13.67 14.10 7.96
N MET A 361 -13.22 14.31 6.71
CA MET A 361 -13.75 15.36 5.87
C MET A 361 -15.11 15.04 5.21
N TYR A 362 -15.50 13.77 5.13
CA TYR A 362 -16.76 13.38 4.49
C TYR A 362 -17.93 13.33 5.47
N PRO A 363 -19.12 13.89 5.10
CA PRO A 363 -20.34 13.76 5.89
C PRO A 363 -20.72 12.31 6.16
N GLY A 364 -21.23 12.03 7.37
CA GLY A 364 -21.53 10.68 7.82
C GLY A 364 -22.46 9.90 6.90
N ARG A 365 -23.44 10.57 6.28
CA ARG A 365 -24.45 9.97 5.38
C ARG A 365 -23.90 9.46 4.05
N VAL A 366 -22.74 9.97 3.57
CA VAL A 366 -22.10 9.55 2.30
C VAL A 366 -20.69 9.03 2.48
N ARG A 367 -20.18 8.98 3.71
CA ARG A 367 -18.76 8.68 4.02
C ARG A 367 -18.29 7.39 3.38
N GLY A 368 -19.07 6.32 3.46
CA GLY A 368 -18.69 5.03 2.87
C GLY A 368 -18.47 5.11 1.37
N LEU A 369 -19.42 5.71 0.66
CA LEU A 369 -19.34 5.89 -0.79
C LEU A 369 -18.22 6.85 -1.20
N ALA A 370 -18.07 7.98 -0.49
CA ALA A 370 -17.02 8.96 -0.73
C ALA A 370 -15.62 8.37 -0.51
N MET A 371 -15.42 7.60 0.56
CA MET A 371 -14.18 6.88 0.84
C MET A 371 -13.85 5.85 -0.25
N SER A 372 -14.86 5.15 -0.78
CA SER A 372 -14.67 4.19 -1.88
C SER A 372 -14.21 4.90 -3.16
N ILE A 373 -14.78 6.06 -3.49
CA ILE A 373 -14.38 6.84 -4.67
C ILE A 373 -12.94 7.36 -4.50
N ALA A 374 -12.62 7.94 -3.35
CA ALA A 374 -11.26 8.41 -3.08
C ALA A 374 -10.24 7.27 -3.03
N GLY A 375 -10.62 6.11 -2.49
CA GLY A 375 -9.82 4.90 -2.51
C GLY A 375 -9.54 4.40 -3.93
N LEU A 376 -10.54 4.38 -4.80
CA LEU A 376 -10.33 4.05 -6.22
C LEU A 376 -9.39 5.04 -6.91
N ALA A 377 -9.52 6.35 -6.64
CA ALA A 377 -8.61 7.36 -7.16
C ALA A 377 -7.17 7.13 -6.69
N LEU A 378 -6.97 6.76 -5.42
CA LEU A 378 -5.67 6.39 -4.87
C LEU A 378 -5.07 5.20 -5.62
N TRP A 379 -5.82 4.12 -5.81
CA TRP A 379 -5.36 2.92 -6.50
C TRP A 379 -5.03 3.18 -7.98
N VAL A 380 -5.83 4.02 -8.66
CA VAL A 380 -5.52 4.47 -10.03
C VAL A 380 -4.20 5.25 -10.06
N GLY A 381 -3.98 6.17 -9.11
CA GLY A 381 -2.72 6.89 -8.99
C GLY A 381 -1.52 5.96 -8.74
N THR A 382 -1.70 4.98 -7.85
CA THR A 382 -0.70 3.95 -7.55
C THR A 382 -0.35 3.14 -8.80
N TYR A 383 -1.37 2.72 -9.57
CA TYR A 383 -1.18 2.02 -10.84
C TYR A 383 -0.39 2.86 -11.85
N LEU A 384 -0.77 4.12 -12.05
CA LEU A 384 -0.10 4.99 -13.01
C LEU A 384 1.39 5.17 -12.67
N ILE A 385 1.72 5.38 -11.40
CA ILE A 385 3.12 5.50 -10.98
C ILE A 385 3.85 4.16 -11.11
N GLY A 386 3.26 3.05 -10.67
CA GLY A 386 3.87 1.73 -10.82
C GLY A 386 4.16 1.38 -12.29
N GLN A 387 3.20 1.66 -13.17
CA GLN A 387 3.30 1.40 -14.62
C GLN A 387 4.31 2.31 -15.32
N LEU A 388 4.32 3.61 -14.99
CA LEU A 388 5.07 4.60 -15.77
C LEU A 388 6.49 4.82 -15.25
N THR A 389 6.81 4.44 -14.02
CA THR A 389 8.14 4.71 -13.43
C THR A 389 9.32 4.19 -14.27
N PRO A 390 9.35 2.94 -14.80
CA PRO A 390 10.46 2.48 -15.63
C PRO A 390 10.64 3.33 -16.88
N TRP A 391 9.55 3.65 -17.55
CA TRP A 391 9.55 4.55 -18.72
C TRP A 391 10.05 5.96 -18.37
N MET A 392 9.64 6.50 -17.22
CA MET A 392 10.09 7.81 -16.75
C MET A 392 11.59 7.80 -16.44
N LEU A 393 12.09 6.78 -15.75
CA LEU A 393 13.51 6.64 -15.43
C LEU A 393 14.38 6.55 -16.69
N GLN A 394 13.88 5.91 -17.76
CA GLN A 394 14.58 5.80 -19.03
C GLN A 394 14.49 7.09 -19.85
N THR A 395 13.29 7.70 -19.97
CA THR A 395 13.04 8.82 -20.89
C THR A 395 13.41 10.18 -20.28
N LEU A 396 13.03 10.40 -19.01
CA LEU A 396 13.30 11.67 -18.29
C LEU A 396 14.62 11.62 -17.53
N THR A 397 15.33 10.52 -17.55
CA THR A 397 16.45 10.19 -16.67
C THR A 397 16.02 10.06 -15.19
N PRO A 398 16.82 9.42 -14.32
CA PRO A 398 16.52 9.42 -12.88
C PRO A 398 16.40 10.83 -12.29
N ALA A 399 17.29 11.75 -12.68
CA ALA A 399 17.25 13.14 -12.21
C ALA A 399 15.93 13.82 -12.55
N GLY A 400 15.52 13.77 -13.83
CA GLY A 400 14.26 14.39 -14.27
C GLY A 400 13.03 13.78 -13.60
N THR A 401 13.05 12.47 -13.37
CA THR A 401 11.96 11.77 -12.67
C THR A 401 11.79 12.26 -11.22
N PHE A 402 12.89 12.38 -10.46
CA PHE A 402 12.83 12.88 -9.09
C PHE A 402 12.47 14.36 -9.01
N PHE A 403 12.95 15.20 -9.96
CA PHE A 403 12.50 16.59 -10.05
C PHE A 403 11.00 16.70 -10.38
N LEU A 404 10.46 15.83 -11.24
CA LEU A 404 9.03 15.79 -11.52
C LEU A 404 8.23 15.41 -10.27
N PHE A 405 8.69 14.43 -9.48
CA PHE A 405 8.04 14.09 -8.22
C PHE A 405 8.07 15.26 -7.22
N ALA A 406 9.18 15.99 -7.13
CA ALA A 406 9.27 17.20 -6.31
C ALA A 406 8.27 18.27 -6.77
N PHE A 407 8.13 18.47 -8.09
CA PHE A 407 7.16 19.39 -8.67
C PHE A 407 5.72 18.98 -8.33
N MET A 408 5.39 17.68 -8.36
CA MET A 408 4.05 17.18 -8.02
C MET A 408 3.68 17.36 -6.53
N CYS A 409 4.64 17.58 -5.66
CA CYS A 409 4.37 17.96 -4.27
C CYS A 409 3.72 19.35 -4.15
N LEU A 410 4.01 20.27 -5.08
CA LEU A 410 3.52 21.66 -5.01
C LEU A 410 1.99 21.77 -5.15
N PRO A 411 1.33 21.19 -6.19
CA PRO A 411 -0.12 21.22 -6.28
C PRO A 411 -0.80 20.51 -5.10
N TYR A 412 -0.20 19.45 -4.57
CA TYR A 412 -0.71 18.79 -3.37
C TYR A 412 -0.73 19.74 -2.17
N LEU A 413 0.39 20.42 -1.88
CA LEU A 413 0.46 21.41 -0.79
C LEU A 413 -0.50 22.56 -1.00
N TYR A 414 -0.62 23.07 -2.23
CA TYR A 414 -1.55 24.14 -2.56
C TYR A 414 -3.01 23.75 -2.23
N ILE A 415 -3.43 22.55 -2.64
CA ILE A 415 -4.78 22.05 -2.36
C ILE A 415 -4.99 21.85 -0.86
N MET A 416 -4.02 21.24 -0.18
CA MET A 416 -4.05 21.06 1.28
C MET A 416 -4.17 22.40 2.02
N TRP A 417 -3.48 23.44 1.55
CA TRP A 417 -3.53 24.75 2.17
C TRP A 417 -4.87 25.45 1.97
N LYS A 418 -5.35 25.50 0.73
CA LYS A 418 -6.45 26.35 0.33
C LYS A 418 -7.83 25.69 0.45
N HIS A 419 -7.93 24.39 0.15
CA HIS A 419 -9.22 23.74 -0.06
C HIS A 419 -9.57 22.71 1.02
N ILE A 420 -8.60 22.18 1.75
CA ILE A 420 -8.85 21.17 2.78
C ILE A 420 -8.93 21.84 4.16
N PRO A 421 -10.02 21.63 4.94
CA PRO A 421 -10.10 22.14 6.31
C PRO A 421 -9.14 21.39 7.25
N GLU A 422 -8.69 22.05 8.33
CA GLU A 422 -8.10 21.31 9.45
C GLU A 422 -9.20 20.57 10.19
N THR A 423 -8.98 19.28 10.41
CA THR A 423 -9.96 18.38 11.03
C THR A 423 -9.70 18.13 12.52
N THR A 424 -8.46 18.35 12.94
CA THR A 424 -8.05 18.11 14.33
C THR A 424 -8.83 18.97 15.33
N GLY A 425 -9.43 18.31 16.32
CA GLY A 425 -10.19 19.00 17.37
C GLY A 425 -11.54 19.54 16.95
N LYS A 426 -11.99 19.28 15.70
CA LYS A 426 -13.31 19.69 15.20
C LYS A 426 -14.28 18.53 15.20
N THR A 427 -15.56 18.86 15.43
CA THR A 427 -16.64 17.90 15.29
C THR A 427 -16.94 17.64 13.80
N LEU A 428 -17.50 16.48 13.51
CA LEU A 428 -17.90 16.14 12.14
C LEU A 428 -18.94 17.12 11.56
N GLU A 429 -19.79 17.68 12.42
CA GLU A 429 -20.80 18.69 12.04
C GLU A 429 -20.13 20.02 11.63
N GLU A 430 -19.08 20.45 12.32
CA GLU A 430 -18.32 21.64 11.98
C GLU A 430 -17.61 21.48 10.64
N ILE A 431 -17.08 20.29 10.35
CA ILE A 431 -16.44 19.97 9.07
C ILE A 431 -17.47 19.91 7.95
N GLU A 432 -18.65 19.31 8.20
CA GLU A 432 -19.75 19.28 7.22
C GLU A 432 -20.22 20.70 6.86
N ASN A 433 -20.32 21.59 7.85
CA ASN A 433 -20.71 22.98 7.63
C ASN A 433 -19.66 23.80 6.83
N TYR A 434 -18.38 23.40 6.87
CA TYR A 434 -17.35 23.99 6.01
C TYR A 434 -17.66 23.79 4.52
N TRP A 435 -18.19 22.63 4.15
CA TRP A 435 -18.50 22.28 2.76
C TRP A 435 -19.85 22.82 2.27
N LYS A 436 -20.70 23.33 3.17
CA LYS A 436 -21.98 23.96 2.83
C LYS A 436 -21.85 25.46 2.47
N LYS A 437 -20.66 26.04 2.70
CA LYS A 437 -20.32 27.41 2.32
C LYS A 437 -19.82 27.47 0.89
#